data_8a112d1db56faa107f98436a13e8f6dd
#
_entry.id   8a112d1db56faa107f98436a13e8f6dd
#
_cell.length_a   1.000
_cell.length_b   1.000
_cell.length_c   1.000
_cell.angle_alpha   90.00
_cell.angle_beta   90.00
_cell.angle_gamma   90.00
#
_symmetry.space_group_name_H-M   'P 1'
#
loop_
_entity.id
_entity.type
_entity.pdbx_description
1 polymer ?
#
loop_
_entity_poly.entity_id
_entity_poly.type
_entity_poly.pdbx_seq_one_letter_code
_entity_poly.pdbx_strand_id
1 'polypeptide(L)'
;PFVFIPLGGVNDSSYLTGHSFTYEGAIHGKIVDSLMKAECMNPIIYFDELDKISESTRGDEIVNTLIHMTDSTQNNSFYDKYFYDIPLDLSKALIIFTYNNDNLINPILKDRMIRITTDDYSIEDKLNISQDFLIPELCKDFNFTQDDLVFTHKMTKYIISKTDDEKGVRNLKRSFETIISNINLYRLTNFNNSNNNSTRNNNKNNEFTINNLDIKYKTPFVIDTYIIDNLIKKKYSALSDSISHIYI
;
A
#
# COMPACT_ATOMS: atom_id res chain seq x y z
N PRO A 1 -18.78 12.89 -3.65
CA PRO A 1 -17.93 12.48 -2.52
C PRO A 1 -17.49 11.02 -2.63
N PHE A 2 -16.29 10.72 -2.11
CA PHE A 2 -15.68 9.40 -2.13
C PHE A 2 -15.45 8.93 -0.70
N VAL A 3 -15.84 7.70 -0.38
CA VAL A 3 -15.66 7.10 0.94
C VAL A 3 -14.96 5.76 0.79
N PHE A 4 -13.91 5.57 1.59
CA PHE A 4 -13.09 4.35 1.60
C PHE A 4 -13.44 3.50 2.83
N ILE A 5 -13.72 2.21 2.59
CA ILE A 5 -14.04 1.22 3.64
C ILE A 5 -13.16 -0.01 3.43
N PRO A 6 -12.13 -0.24 4.25
CA PRO A 6 -11.37 -1.47 4.20
C PRO A 6 -12.17 -2.64 4.79
N LEU A 7 -12.19 -3.78 4.09
CA LEU A 7 -12.81 -5.02 4.57
C LEU A 7 -11.79 -6.03 5.09
N GLY A 8 -10.50 -5.80 4.78
CA GLY A 8 -9.42 -6.67 5.24
C GLY A 8 -9.35 -6.71 6.77
N GLY A 9 -9.51 -7.92 7.35
CA GLY A 9 -9.47 -8.13 8.80
C GLY A 9 -10.76 -7.79 9.55
N VAL A 10 -11.84 -7.42 8.86
CA VAL A 10 -13.17 -7.23 9.47
C VAL A 10 -13.77 -8.59 9.81
N ASN A 11 -14.13 -8.78 11.08
CA ASN A 11 -14.61 -10.06 11.60
C ASN A 11 -16.06 -10.01 12.12
N ASP A 12 -16.74 -8.87 12.04
CA ASP A 12 -18.07 -8.68 12.59
C ASP A 12 -18.93 -7.78 11.69
N SER A 13 -20.16 -8.17 11.44
CA SER A 13 -21.13 -7.41 10.64
C SER A 13 -21.50 -6.06 11.27
N SER A 14 -21.37 -5.93 12.58
CA SER A 14 -21.62 -4.68 13.31
C SER A 14 -20.67 -3.54 12.86
N TYR A 15 -19.50 -3.87 12.30
CA TYR A 15 -18.65 -2.87 11.66
C TYR A 15 -19.39 -2.08 10.56
N LEU A 16 -20.18 -2.76 9.73
CA LEU A 16 -20.95 -2.13 8.66
C LEU A 16 -22.31 -1.59 9.13
N THR A 17 -23.00 -2.35 10.00
CA THR A 17 -24.40 -2.12 10.34
C THR A 17 -24.62 -1.53 11.75
N GLY A 18 -23.55 -1.31 12.52
CA GLY A 18 -23.65 -0.80 13.88
C GLY A 18 -24.12 -1.82 14.91
N HIS A 19 -24.27 -1.35 16.14
CA HIS A 19 -24.77 -2.10 17.27
C HIS A 19 -26.16 -1.62 17.66
N SER A 20 -26.99 -2.50 18.22
CA SER A 20 -28.29 -2.09 18.76
C SER A 20 -28.10 -1.01 19.82
N PHE A 21 -28.89 0.05 19.73
CA PHE A 21 -28.83 1.21 20.63
C PHE A 21 -29.07 0.87 22.12
N THR A 22 -29.55 -0.34 22.42
CA THR A 22 -29.78 -0.80 23.78
C THR A 22 -28.50 -1.16 24.56
N TYR A 23 -27.36 -1.28 23.88
CA TYR A 23 -26.09 -1.59 24.52
C TYR A 23 -25.34 -0.30 24.92
N GLU A 24 -24.72 -0.32 26.08
CA GLU A 24 -23.83 0.76 26.50
C GLU A 24 -22.62 0.85 25.53
N GLY A 25 -22.33 2.05 25.05
CA GLY A 25 -21.28 2.26 24.05
C GLY A 25 -21.67 1.90 22.61
N ALA A 26 -22.97 1.64 22.34
CA ALA A 26 -23.45 1.38 20.99
C ALA A 26 -23.17 2.56 20.06
N ILE A 27 -22.73 2.24 18.84
CA ILE A 27 -22.47 3.21 17.78
C ILE A 27 -23.07 2.71 16.46
N HIS A 28 -23.37 3.67 15.58
CA HIS A 28 -23.82 3.36 14.23
C HIS A 28 -22.73 2.69 13.39
N GLY A 29 -23.11 2.03 12.32
CA GLY A 29 -22.22 1.31 11.44
C GLY A 29 -21.42 2.23 10.48
N LYS A 30 -20.44 1.63 9.82
CA LYS A 30 -19.55 2.34 8.89
C LYS A 30 -20.27 2.90 7.67
N ILE A 31 -21.40 2.30 7.27
CA ILE A 31 -22.21 2.78 6.16
C ILE A 31 -22.83 4.13 6.53
N VAL A 32 -23.44 4.26 7.73
CA VAL A 32 -23.98 5.53 8.21
C VAL A 32 -22.88 6.58 8.38
N ASP A 33 -21.75 6.22 9.01
CA ASP A 33 -20.59 7.11 9.14
C ASP A 33 -20.12 7.63 7.75
N SER A 34 -20.17 6.78 6.75
CA SER A 34 -19.82 7.12 5.38
C SER A 34 -20.79 8.12 4.75
N LEU A 35 -22.09 7.93 4.93
CA LEU A 35 -23.11 8.87 4.45
C LEU A 35 -23.03 10.21 5.16
N MET A 36 -22.79 10.20 6.47
CA MET A 36 -22.60 11.41 7.27
C MET A 36 -21.38 12.22 6.80
N LYS A 37 -20.25 11.55 6.54
CA LYS A 37 -19.03 12.19 6.03
C LYS A 37 -19.16 12.68 4.60
N ALA A 38 -19.93 11.99 3.79
CA ALA A 38 -20.21 12.37 2.42
C ALA A 38 -21.19 13.53 2.29
N GLU A 39 -22.02 13.76 3.33
CA GLU A 39 -23.10 14.75 3.35
C GLU A 39 -24.08 14.61 2.17
N CYS A 40 -24.20 13.41 1.60
CA CYS A 40 -25.09 13.12 0.47
C CYS A 40 -25.48 11.64 0.46
N MET A 41 -26.58 11.33 -0.26
CA MET A 41 -27.10 9.97 -0.43
C MET A 41 -26.60 9.27 -1.72
N ASN A 42 -25.71 9.90 -2.47
CA ASN A 42 -25.14 9.37 -3.71
C ASN A 42 -23.60 9.38 -3.73
N PRO A 43 -22.93 8.98 -2.63
CA PRO A 43 -21.48 8.89 -2.61
C PRO A 43 -20.98 7.74 -3.47
N ILE A 44 -19.68 7.77 -3.78
CA ILE A 44 -18.93 6.60 -4.22
C ILE A 44 -18.44 5.89 -2.95
N ILE A 45 -18.92 4.67 -2.70
CA ILE A 45 -18.49 3.83 -1.59
C ILE A 45 -17.54 2.78 -2.14
N TYR A 46 -16.27 2.86 -1.72
CA TYR A 46 -15.21 1.98 -2.18
C TYR A 46 -14.84 1.00 -1.07
N PHE A 47 -15.07 -0.27 -1.33
CA PHE A 47 -14.71 -1.37 -0.44
C PHE A 47 -13.42 -2.03 -0.92
N ASP A 48 -12.41 -2.06 -0.06
CA ASP A 48 -11.12 -2.65 -0.38
C ASP A 48 -10.95 -4.02 0.26
N GLU A 49 -10.25 -4.93 -0.44
CA GLU A 49 -9.90 -6.27 0.02
C GLU A 49 -11.14 -7.16 0.33
N LEU A 50 -12.13 -7.19 -0.57
CA LEU A 50 -13.33 -8.01 -0.41
C LEU A 50 -13.02 -9.51 -0.21
N ASP A 51 -11.93 -10.02 -0.81
CA ASP A 51 -11.46 -11.39 -0.69
C ASP A 51 -10.79 -11.72 0.66
N LYS A 52 -10.65 -10.74 1.55
CA LYS A 52 -10.04 -10.90 2.88
C LYS A 52 -11.07 -10.98 4.02
N ILE A 53 -12.34 -10.99 3.69
CA ILE A 53 -13.39 -11.27 4.67
C ILE A 53 -13.21 -12.71 5.17
N SER A 54 -13.29 -12.89 6.50
CA SER A 54 -13.10 -14.20 7.13
C SER A 54 -14.10 -15.24 6.62
N GLU A 55 -13.63 -16.45 6.31
CA GLU A 55 -14.48 -17.63 6.03
C GLU A 55 -15.09 -18.19 7.33
N SER A 56 -15.93 -17.41 7.97
CA SER A 56 -16.62 -17.75 9.21
C SER A 56 -18.08 -17.34 9.15
N THR A 57 -18.92 -17.85 10.03
CA THR A 57 -20.34 -17.44 10.14
C THR A 57 -20.50 -15.92 10.27
N ARG A 58 -19.56 -15.24 10.93
CA ARG A 58 -19.56 -13.78 11.04
C ARG A 58 -19.15 -13.09 9.75
N GLY A 59 -18.25 -13.69 8.99
CA GLY A 59 -17.90 -13.23 7.65
C GLY A 59 -19.06 -13.36 6.68
N ASP A 60 -19.85 -14.46 6.78
CA ASP A 60 -21.06 -14.63 6.00
C ASP A 60 -22.11 -13.55 6.28
N GLU A 61 -22.22 -13.06 7.51
CA GLU A 61 -23.10 -11.92 7.84
C GLU A 61 -22.65 -10.61 7.15
N ILE A 62 -21.33 -10.38 7.05
CA ILE A 62 -20.78 -9.23 6.33
C ILE A 62 -21.15 -9.35 4.85
N VAL A 63 -20.90 -10.52 4.25
CA VAL A 63 -21.21 -10.77 2.84
C VAL A 63 -22.71 -10.61 2.58
N ASN A 64 -23.59 -11.10 3.46
CA ASN A 64 -25.03 -10.93 3.35
C ASN A 64 -25.43 -9.45 3.42
N THR A 65 -24.77 -8.65 4.26
CA THR A 65 -24.99 -7.21 4.31
C THR A 65 -24.61 -6.55 2.97
N LEU A 66 -23.49 -6.94 2.38
CA LEU A 66 -23.03 -6.42 1.07
C LEU A 66 -23.97 -6.85 -0.06
N ILE A 67 -24.48 -8.10 -0.03
CA ILE A 67 -25.50 -8.59 -0.98
C ILE A 67 -26.75 -7.72 -0.89
N HIS A 68 -27.22 -7.41 0.31
CA HIS A 68 -28.39 -6.54 0.54
C HIS A 68 -28.19 -5.13 -0.03
N MET A 69 -27.00 -4.55 0.17
CA MET A 69 -26.65 -3.22 -0.33
C MET A 69 -26.56 -3.16 -1.86
N THR A 70 -26.17 -4.26 -2.49
CA THR A 70 -26.00 -4.35 -3.96
C THR A 70 -27.27 -4.77 -4.68
N ASP A 71 -28.28 -5.24 -3.96
CA ASP A 71 -29.56 -5.65 -4.54
C ASP A 71 -30.43 -4.44 -4.86
N SER A 72 -30.67 -4.17 -6.13
CA SER A 72 -31.50 -3.05 -6.59
C SER A 72 -32.95 -3.09 -6.08
N THR A 73 -33.44 -4.25 -5.61
CA THR A 73 -34.78 -4.38 -5.04
C THR A 73 -34.86 -4.07 -3.56
N GLN A 74 -33.72 -4.05 -2.86
CA GLN A 74 -33.62 -3.92 -1.41
C GLN A 74 -32.75 -2.75 -0.93
N ASN A 75 -31.88 -2.23 -1.78
CA ASN A 75 -30.90 -1.20 -1.42
C ASN A 75 -31.53 0.18 -1.11
N ASN A 76 -32.80 0.37 -1.43
CA ASN A 76 -33.54 1.58 -1.05
C ASN A 76 -34.03 1.57 0.41
N SER A 77 -33.84 0.48 1.13
CA SER A 77 -34.31 0.28 2.50
C SER A 77 -33.24 -0.43 3.33
N PHE A 78 -32.04 0.16 3.37
CA PHE A 78 -30.96 -0.33 4.24
C PHE A 78 -31.21 0.14 5.68
N TYR A 79 -31.10 -0.79 6.64
CA TYR A 79 -31.27 -0.47 8.07
C TYR A 79 -29.96 -0.65 8.83
N ASP A 80 -29.58 0.39 9.53
CA ASP A 80 -28.50 0.33 10.52
C ASP A 80 -29.09 -0.14 11.87
N LYS A 81 -28.37 -0.98 12.61
CA LYS A 81 -28.85 -1.54 13.88
C LYS A 81 -29.00 -0.49 14.98
N TYR A 82 -28.24 0.62 14.89
CA TYR A 82 -28.37 1.75 15.82
C TYR A 82 -29.60 2.59 15.48
N PHE A 83 -29.86 2.82 14.19
CA PHE A 83 -31.00 3.56 13.65
C PHE A 83 -32.06 2.62 13.05
N TYR A 84 -32.47 1.60 13.81
CA TYR A 84 -33.25 0.48 13.30
C TYR A 84 -34.59 0.86 12.62
N ASP A 85 -35.16 2.01 12.98
CA ASP A 85 -36.44 2.48 12.41
C ASP A 85 -36.28 3.41 11.20
N ILE A 86 -35.04 3.76 10.83
CA ILE A 86 -34.77 4.73 9.77
C ILE A 86 -34.23 4.00 8.54
N PRO A 87 -35.02 3.86 7.46
CA PRO A 87 -34.52 3.29 6.21
C PRO A 87 -33.59 4.28 5.51
N LEU A 88 -32.43 3.80 5.09
CA LEU A 88 -31.46 4.56 4.30
C LEU A 88 -31.52 4.11 2.85
N ASP A 89 -31.69 5.05 1.95
CA ASP A 89 -31.72 4.78 0.50
C ASP A 89 -30.31 4.79 -0.09
N LEU A 90 -29.77 3.61 -0.35
CA LEU A 90 -28.45 3.43 -0.99
C LEU A 90 -28.57 3.24 -2.52
N SER A 91 -29.75 3.33 -3.11
CA SER A 91 -29.96 3.06 -4.54
C SER A 91 -29.22 4.01 -5.47
N LYS A 92 -28.83 5.18 -4.98
CA LYS A 92 -28.09 6.20 -5.73
C LYS A 92 -26.58 6.18 -5.47
N ALA A 93 -26.11 5.37 -4.53
CA ALA A 93 -24.69 5.22 -4.25
C ALA A 93 -24.03 4.36 -5.33
N LEU A 94 -22.83 4.76 -5.77
CA LEU A 94 -21.98 3.91 -6.59
C LEU A 94 -21.10 3.06 -5.67
N ILE A 95 -21.30 1.73 -5.71
CA ILE A 95 -20.53 0.80 -4.91
C ILE A 95 -19.43 0.18 -5.78
N ILE A 96 -18.17 0.27 -5.30
CA ILE A 96 -17.00 -0.30 -5.95
C ILE A 96 -16.33 -1.27 -4.98
N PHE A 97 -16.03 -2.48 -5.46
CA PHE A 97 -15.28 -3.48 -4.71
C PHE A 97 -13.95 -3.75 -5.37
N THR A 98 -12.90 -3.94 -4.58
CA THR A 98 -11.63 -4.49 -5.05
C THR A 98 -11.32 -5.81 -4.38
N TYR A 99 -10.71 -6.71 -5.12
CA TYR A 99 -10.26 -8.00 -4.63
C TYR A 99 -9.14 -8.55 -5.53
N ASN A 100 -8.31 -9.42 -4.95
CA ASN A 100 -7.20 -10.04 -5.67
C ASN A 100 -7.54 -11.47 -6.12
N ASN A 101 -8.33 -12.19 -5.33
CA ASN A 101 -8.69 -13.58 -5.61
C ASN A 101 -10.18 -13.74 -5.89
N ASP A 102 -10.51 -13.92 -7.17
CA ASP A 102 -11.87 -14.11 -7.65
C ASP A 102 -12.58 -15.36 -7.06
N ASN A 103 -11.81 -16.40 -6.71
CA ASN A 103 -12.36 -17.64 -6.18
C ASN A 103 -12.88 -17.52 -4.74
N LEU A 104 -12.42 -16.52 -3.98
CA LEU A 104 -12.85 -16.27 -2.60
C LEU A 104 -14.10 -15.38 -2.51
N ILE A 105 -14.60 -14.87 -3.64
CA ILE A 105 -15.78 -14.01 -3.65
C ILE A 105 -17.03 -14.86 -3.70
N ASN A 106 -17.99 -14.53 -2.82
CA ASN A 106 -19.29 -15.19 -2.79
C ASN A 106 -20.00 -15.10 -4.16
N PRO A 107 -20.47 -16.24 -4.73
CA PRO A 107 -21.06 -16.26 -6.07
C PRO A 107 -22.28 -15.34 -6.23
N ILE A 108 -23.11 -15.20 -5.17
CA ILE A 108 -24.31 -14.36 -5.19
C ILE A 108 -23.92 -12.88 -5.28
N LEU A 109 -22.90 -12.45 -4.53
CA LEU A 109 -22.39 -11.08 -4.58
C LEU A 109 -21.75 -10.81 -5.95
N LYS A 110 -21.01 -11.78 -6.48
CA LYS A 110 -20.33 -11.71 -7.78
C LYS A 110 -21.30 -11.51 -8.94
N ASP A 111 -22.46 -12.19 -8.90
CA ASP A 111 -23.51 -12.08 -9.92
C ASP A 111 -24.13 -10.66 -9.98
N ARG A 112 -24.02 -9.89 -8.91
CA ARG A 112 -24.51 -8.51 -8.81
C ARG A 112 -23.52 -7.44 -9.21
N MET A 113 -22.28 -7.81 -9.57
CA MET A 113 -21.20 -6.89 -9.89
C MET A 113 -20.84 -6.92 -11.37
N ILE A 114 -20.51 -5.76 -11.91
CA ILE A 114 -19.82 -5.67 -13.19
C ILE A 114 -18.34 -5.84 -12.93
N ARG A 115 -17.76 -6.91 -13.48
CA ARG A 115 -16.36 -7.24 -13.27
C ARG A 115 -15.46 -6.51 -14.27
N ILE A 116 -14.46 -5.82 -13.74
CA ILE A 116 -13.39 -5.19 -14.52
C ILE A 116 -12.07 -5.81 -14.05
N THR A 117 -11.36 -6.45 -14.98
CA THR A 117 -10.03 -7.00 -14.71
C THR A 117 -8.96 -5.98 -15.07
N THR A 118 -7.92 -5.90 -14.24
CA THR A 118 -6.73 -5.11 -14.52
C THR A 118 -5.58 -6.07 -14.88
N ASP A 119 -4.92 -5.80 -15.99
CA ASP A 119 -3.78 -6.61 -16.44
C ASP A 119 -2.51 -6.27 -15.64
N ASP A 120 -1.57 -7.20 -15.65
CA ASP A 120 -0.25 -7.02 -15.05
C ASP A 120 0.56 -6.02 -15.88
N TYR A 121 1.40 -5.21 -15.22
CA TYR A 121 2.30 -4.31 -15.93
C TYR A 121 3.43 -5.09 -16.62
N SER A 122 3.66 -4.79 -17.89
CA SER A 122 4.83 -5.27 -18.62
C SER A 122 6.14 -4.64 -18.07
N ILE A 123 7.29 -5.20 -18.44
CA ILE A 123 8.59 -4.63 -18.06
C ILE A 123 8.74 -3.19 -18.59
N GLU A 124 8.21 -2.92 -19.79
CA GLU A 124 8.25 -1.58 -20.39
C GLU A 124 7.34 -0.59 -19.64
N ASP A 125 6.13 -1.03 -19.25
CA ASP A 125 5.24 -0.21 -18.42
C ASP A 125 5.89 0.11 -17.07
N LYS A 126 6.46 -0.89 -16.40
CA LYS A 126 7.19 -0.70 -15.14
C LYS A 126 8.37 0.28 -15.28
N LEU A 127 9.06 0.24 -16.42
CA LEU A 127 10.16 1.15 -16.70
C LEU A 127 9.67 2.58 -16.89
N ASN A 128 8.61 2.80 -17.67
CA ASN A 128 8.01 4.12 -17.88
C ASN A 128 7.44 4.67 -16.57
N ILE A 129 6.67 3.85 -15.83
CA ILE A 129 6.14 4.24 -14.50
C ILE A 129 7.28 4.62 -13.54
N SER A 130 8.38 3.87 -13.57
CA SER A 130 9.52 4.18 -12.70
C SER A 130 10.15 5.53 -13.01
N GLN A 131 10.34 5.84 -14.29
CA GLN A 131 11.04 7.06 -14.71
C GLN A 131 10.17 8.30 -14.65
N ASP A 132 8.89 8.16 -15.05
CA ASP A 132 8.00 9.30 -15.16
C ASP A 132 7.31 9.66 -13.83
N PHE A 133 7.17 8.68 -12.92
CA PHE A 133 6.40 8.87 -11.69
C PHE A 133 7.18 8.49 -10.43
N LEU A 134 7.68 7.22 -10.30
CA LEU A 134 8.22 6.74 -9.02
C LEU A 134 9.51 7.45 -8.61
N ILE A 135 10.47 7.58 -9.52
CA ILE A 135 11.76 8.22 -9.23
C ILE A 135 11.57 9.72 -8.95
N PRO A 136 10.83 10.51 -9.75
CA PRO A 136 10.58 11.91 -9.47
C PRO A 136 9.84 12.15 -8.14
N GLU A 137 8.81 11.33 -7.82
CA GLU A 137 8.07 11.40 -6.57
C GLU A 137 9.02 11.18 -5.38
N LEU A 138 9.79 10.09 -5.40
CA LEU A 138 10.72 9.75 -4.33
C LEU A 138 11.86 10.77 -4.20
N CYS A 139 12.41 11.27 -5.31
CA CYS A 139 13.41 12.34 -5.25
C CYS A 139 12.86 13.58 -4.55
N LYS A 140 11.62 13.97 -4.83
CA LYS A 140 10.94 15.08 -4.16
C LYS A 140 10.76 14.82 -2.67
N ASP A 141 10.33 13.62 -2.28
CA ASP A 141 10.10 13.24 -0.87
C ASP A 141 11.39 13.29 -0.04
N PHE A 142 12.53 12.94 -0.65
CA PHE A 142 13.85 12.98 -0.02
C PHE A 142 14.62 14.30 -0.26
N ASN A 143 13.97 15.32 -0.81
CA ASN A 143 14.59 16.62 -1.13
C ASN A 143 15.82 16.52 -2.04
N PHE A 144 15.74 15.68 -3.07
CA PHE A 144 16.65 15.67 -4.19
C PHE A 144 16.07 16.48 -5.36
N THR A 145 16.92 17.19 -6.09
CA THR A 145 16.55 17.73 -7.39
C THR A 145 16.60 16.63 -8.46
N GLN A 146 15.98 16.83 -9.62
CA GLN A 146 15.99 15.84 -10.71
C GLN A 146 17.41 15.54 -11.23
N ASP A 147 18.32 16.50 -11.09
CA ASP A 147 19.71 16.37 -11.55
C ASP A 147 20.66 15.77 -10.51
N ASP A 148 20.21 15.63 -9.26
CA ASP A 148 21.08 15.11 -8.19
C ASP A 148 21.31 13.60 -8.30
N LEU A 149 20.30 12.85 -8.75
CA LEU A 149 20.33 11.39 -8.89
C LEU A 149 20.02 10.96 -10.33
N VAL A 150 20.93 10.20 -10.92
CA VAL A 150 20.77 9.73 -12.30
C VAL A 150 20.49 8.23 -12.32
N PHE A 151 19.24 7.87 -12.64
CA PHE A 151 18.82 6.51 -12.93
C PHE A 151 18.76 6.31 -14.45
N THR A 152 19.75 5.66 -15.03
CA THR A 152 19.73 5.34 -16.45
C THR A 152 18.69 4.26 -16.74
N HIS A 153 18.12 4.21 -17.97
CA HIS A 153 17.21 3.15 -18.41
C HIS A 153 17.76 1.75 -18.12
N LYS A 154 19.06 1.55 -18.33
CA LYS A 154 19.74 0.27 -18.05
C LYS A 154 19.70 -0.10 -16.58
N MET A 155 19.94 0.87 -15.69
CA MET A 155 19.91 0.64 -14.23
C MET A 155 18.51 0.44 -13.72
N THR A 156 17.52 1.22 -14.20
CA THR A 156 16.11 1.01 -13.88
C THR A 156 15.65 -0.40 -14.28
N LYS A 157 16.02 -0.86 -15.47
CA LYS A 157 15.72 -2.21 -15.94
C LYS A 157 16.40 -3.29 -15.07
N TYR A 158 17.61 -3.02 -14.62
CA TYR A 158 18.33 -3.90 -13.70
C TYR A 158 17.64 -3.99 -12.33
N ILE A 159 17.17 -2.87 -11.77
CA ILE A 159 16.39 -2.85 -10.52
C ILE A 159 15.10 -3.65 -10.68
N ILE A 160 14.37 -3.48 -11.79
CA ILE A 160 13.16 -4.27 -12.09
C ILE A 160 13.47 -5.77 -12.08
N SER A 161 14.59 -6.20 -12.68
CA SER A 161 14.99 -7.60 -12.71
C SER A 161 15.41 -8.19 -11.35
N LYS A 162 15.81 -7.33 -10.40
CA LYS A 162 16.20 -7.72 -9.04
C LYS A 162 15.05 -7.69 -8.05
N THR A 163 14.02 -6.93 -8.36
CA THR A 163 12.79 -6.87 -7.55
C THR A 163 11.99 -8.16 -7.71
N ASP A 164 11.33 -8.59 -6.64
CA ASP A 164 10.45 -9.75 -6.68
C ASP A 164 9.41 -9.61 -7.80
N ASP A 165 9.10 -10.73 -8.45
CA ASP A 165 8.08 -10.74 -9.50
C ASP A 165 6.72 -10.39 -8.89
N GLU A 166 6.20 -9.25 -9.29
CA GLU A 166 4.91 -8.73 -8.86
C GLU A 166 4.12 -8.20 -10.06
N LYS A 167 2.81 -8.30 -9.97
CA LYS A 167 1.89 -7.79 -11.00
C LYS A 167 1.89 -6.26 -11.09
N GLY A 168 2.02 -5.61 -9.95
CA GLY A 168 2.08 -4.16 -9.80
C GLY A 168 3.48 -3.58 -9.73
N VAL A 169 3.60 -2.45 -9.02
CA VAL A 169 4.85 -1.70 -8.83
C VAL A 169 5.16 -1.39 -7.35
N ARG A 170 4.45 -2.04 -6.40
CA ARG A 170 4.62 -1.75 -4.96
C ARG A 170 6.02 -2.12 -4.46
N ASN A 171 6.51 -3.33 -4.76
CA ASN A 171 7.84 -3.77 -4.36
C ASN A 171 8.91 -3.02 -5.15
N LEU A 172 8.64 -2.68 -6.41
CA LEU A 172 9.50 -1.85 -7.21
C LEU A 172 9.66 -0.45 -6.60
N LYS A 173 8.57 0.21 -6.18
CA LYS A 173 8.62 1.49 -5.45
C LYS A 173 9.46 1.37 -4.17
N ARG A 174 9.27 0.31 -3.38
CA ARG A 174 10.07 0.04 -2.17
C ARG A 174 11.56 -0.16 -2.46
N SER A 175 11.89 -0.77 -3.60
CA SER A 175 13.28 -0.95 -4.01
C SER A 175 13.94 0.39 -4.34
N PHE A 176 13.26 1.28 -5.08
CA PHE A 176 13.74 2.64 -5.31
C PHE A 176 13.84 3.46 -4.01
N GLU A 177 12.83 3.38 -3.15
CA GLU A 177 12.83 4.05 -1.85
C GLU A 177 14.02 3.60 -1.00
N THR A 178 14.33 2.30 -0.98
CA THR A 178 15.49 1.76 -0.28
C THR A 178 16.79 2.34 -0.83
N ILE A 179 16.96 2.42 -2.14
CA ILE A 179 18.15 2.99 -2.77
C ILE A 179 18.27 4.47 -2.42
N ILE A 180 17.23 5.26 -2.66
CA ILE A 180 17.23 6.71 -2.49
C ILE A 180 17.41 7.10 -1.02
N SER A 181 16.75 6.41 -0.09
CA SER A 181 16.88 6.67 1.35
C SER A 181 18.30 6.40 1.86
N ASN A 182 18.96 5.32 1.40
CA ASN A 182 20.36 5.04 1.76
C ASN A 182 21.31 6.10 1.19
N ILE A 183 21.12 6.54 -0.05
CA ILE A 183 21.92 7.61 -0.66
C ILE A 183 21.70 8.92 0.09
N ASN A 184 20.47 9.22 0.49
CA ASN A 184 20.16 10.42 1.29
C ASN A 184 20.86 10.37 2.66
N LEU A 185 20.83 9.23 3.35
CA LEU A 185 21.53 9.05 4.61
C LEU A 185 23.04 9.29 4.42
N TYR A 186 23.61 8.77 3.33
CA TYR A 186 25.01 8.98 2.97
C TYR A 186 25.33 10.46 2.69
N ARG A 187 24.44 11.15 1.96
CA ARG A 187 24.54 12.61 1.72
C ARG A 187 24.59 13.38 3.05
N LEU A 188 23.67 13.10 3.95
CA LEU A 188 23.53 13.81 5.22
C LEU A 188 24.70 13.56 6.17
N THR A 189 25.25 12.34 6.23
CA THR A 189 26.40 12.01 7.07
C THR A 189 27.69 12.67 6.57
N ASN A 190 27.90 12.76 5.25
CA ASN A 190 29.06 13.43 4.68
C ASN A 190 29.01 14.96 4.82
N PHE A 191 27.83 15.59 4.76
CA PHE A 191 27.66 17.02 5.02
C PHE A 191 28.04 17.40 6.45
N ASN A 192 27.71 16.59 7.45
CA ASN A 192 28.04 16.84 8.86
C ASN A 192 29.55 16.72 9.13
N ASN A 193 30.25 15.83 8.43
CA ASN A 193 31.69 15.67 8.56
C ASN A 193 32.45 16.84 7.92
N SER A 194 31.93 17.47 6.89
CA SER A 194 32.59 18.66 6.25
C SER A 194 32.47 19.91 7.10
N ASN A 195 31.41 20.08 7.89
CA ASN A 195 31.20 21.24 8.76
C ASN A 195 31.92 21.15 10.12
N ASN A 196 32.27 19.92 10.56
CA ASN A 196 32.97 19.71 11.83
C ASN A 196 34.52 19.77 11.74
N ASN A 197 35.08 19.90 10.55
CA ASN A 197 36.53 19.96 10.34
C ASN A 197 37.15 21.34 10.61
N SER A 198 36.38 22.34 11.12
CA SER A 198 36.94 23.65 11.53
C SER A 198 37.51 23.69 12.95
N THR A 199 37.26 22.66 13.78
CA THR A 199 37.80 22.57 15.14
C THR A 199 37.88 21.13 15.60
N ARG A 200 38.96 20.44 15.32
CA ARG A 200 39.69 19.51 16.22
C ARG A 200 40.60 18.56 15.46
N ASN A 201 41.81 18.48 15.99
CA ASN A 201 42.90 17.60 15.65
C ASN A 201 42.56 16.12 15.44
N ASN A 202 43.24 15.55 14.45
CA ASN A 202 43.76 14.18 14.35
C ASN A 202 43.07 13.09 15.20
N ASN A 203 42.05 12.43 14.62
CA ASN A 203 41.98 10.99 14.73
C ASN A 203 41.36 10.45 13.44
N LYS A 204 42.17 9.67 12.73
CA LYS A 204 41.78 8.86 11.58
C LYS A 204 40.68 7.88 12.00
N ASN A 205 39.76 7.62 11.06
CA ASN A 205 38.79 6.51 11.02
C ASN A 205 37.47 6.72 11.76
N ASN A 206 36.61 7.59 11.21
CA ASN A 206 35.15 7.42 11.29
C ASN A 206 34.57 7.64 9.90
N GLU A 207 34.98 6.80 8.95
CA GLU A 207 34.18 6.55 7.73
C GLU A 207 32.99 5.73 8.16
N PHE A 208 31.82 6.37 8.24
CA PHE A 208 30.55 5.67 8.41
C PHE A 208 30.28 4.88 7.13
N THR A 209 30.69 3.64 7.09
CA THR A 209 30.36 2.69 6.05
C THR A 209 28.95 2.15 6.30
N ILE A 210 27.95 2.67 5.59
CA ILE A 210 26.63 2.05 5.55
C ILE A 210 26.74 0.83 4.64
N ASN A 211 26.55 -0.36 5.18
CA ASN A 211 26.64 -1.65 4.47
C ASN A 211 27.98 -1.89 3.75
N ASN A 212 29.11 -1.44 4.28
CA ASN A 212 30.45 -1.57 3.65
C ASN A 212 30.58 -0.87 2.28
N LEU A 213 29.75 0.12 1.98
CA LEU A 213 29.82 0.91 0.75
C LEU A 213 30.80 2.07 0.94
N ASP A 214 31.95 1.98 0.29
CA ASP A 214 32.95 3.04 0.22
C ASP A 214 32.64 3.94 -1.00
N ILE A 215 31.63 4.84 -0.85
CA ILE A 215 31.13 5.68 -1.93
C ILE A 215 31.46 7.14 -1.61
N LYS A 216 32.03 7.87 -2.57
CA LYS A 216 32.17 9.33 -2.50
C LYS A 216 30.94 9.97 -3.14
N TYR A 217 30.11 10.64 -2.33
CA TYR A 217 28.95 11.38 -2.84
C TYR A 217 29.40 12.60 -3.64
N LYS A 218 28.99 12.66 -4.90
CA LYS A 218 29.18 13.81 -5.78
C LYS A 218 27.98 13.96 -6.69
N THR A 219 27.43 15.14 -6.80
CA THR A 219 26.31 15.46 -7.72
C THR A 219 26.81 15.80 -9.12
N PRO A 220 26.20 15.29 -10.19
CA PRO A 220 25.13 14.27 -10.20
C PRO A 220 25.64 12.90 -9.75
N PHE A 221 24.86 12.22 -8.90
CA PHE A 221 25.18 10.89 -8.41
C PHE A 221 24.57 9.84 -9.34
N VAL A 222 25.43 9.11 -10.05
CA VAL A 222 25.02 8.08 -11.00
C VAL A 222 24.87 6.74 -10.28
N ILE A 223 23.70 6.14 -10.38
CA ILE A 223 23.43 4.82 -9.82
C ILE A 223 24.04 3.75 -10.71
N ASP A 224 24.83 2.87 -10.12
CA ASP A 224 25.47 1.74 -10.79
C ASP A 224 25.03 0.38 -10.21
N THR A 225 25.47 -0.71 -10.85
CA THR A 225 25.13 -2.07 -10.43
C THR A 225 25.69 -2.42 -9.05
N TYR A 226 26.85 -1.88 -8.68
CA TYR A 226 27.48 -2.12 -7.39
C TYR A 226 26.61 -1.57 -6.24
N ILE A 227 26.08 -0.36 -6.39
CA ILE A 227 25.17 0.26 -5.43
C ILE A 227 23.87 -0.57 -5.31
N ILE A 228 23.28 -0.95 -6.44
CA ILE A 228 22.05 -1.74 -6.48
C ILE A 228 22.23 -3.08 -5.76
N ASP A 229 23.29 -3.82 -6.06
CA ASP A 229 23.55 -5.15 -5.49
C ASP A 229 23.81 -5.11 -3.98
N ASN A 230 24.39 -4.04 -3.47
CA ASN A 230 24.65 -3.87 -2.03
C ASN A 230 23.41 -3.40 -1.26
N LEU A 231 22.54 -2.60 -1.87
CA LEU A 231 21.35 -2.04 -1.21
C LEU A 231 20.12 -2.92 -1.35
N ILE A 232 19.94 -3.58 -2.50
CA ILE A 232 18.86 -4.55 -2.72
C ILE A 232 19.37 -5.96 -2.44
N LYS A 233 19.50 -6.32 -1.16
CA LYS A 233 19.79 -7.72 -0.78
C LYS A 233 18.55 -8.57 -1.03
N LYS A 234 18.69 -9.65 -1.82
CA LYS A 234 17.64 -10.67 -1.93
C LYS A 234 17.26 -11.16 -0.53
N LYS A 235 16.00 -11.06 -0.16
CA LYS A 235 15.43 -11.55 1.12
C LYS A 235 15.64 -13.06 1.38
N TYR A 236 16.20 -13.80 0.42
CA TYR A 236 16.36 -15.25 0.48
C TYR A 236 17.50 -15.76 1.36
N SER A 237 18.42 -14.90 1.83
CA SER A 237 19.51 -15.37 2.70
C SER A 237 19.14 -15.40 4.19
N ALA A 238 18.09 -14.71 4.61
CA ALA A 238 17.74 -14.60 6.03
C ALA A 238 16.86 -15.77 6.55
N LEU A 239 16.24 -16.55 5.65
CA LEU A 239 15.41 -17.71 6.05
C LEU A 239 16.20 -19.02 6.08
N SER A 240 17.30 -19.14 5.31
CA SER A 240 18.15 -20.35 5.35
C SER A 240 19.05 -20.41 6.59
N ASP A 241 19.49 -19.26 7.09
CA ASP A 241 20.39 -19.21 8.27
C ASP A 241 19.64 -19.34 9.59
N SER A 242 18.33 -19.00 9.62
CA SER A 242 17.51 -19.12 10.84
C SER A 242 16.99 -20.54 11.07
N ILE A 243 16.92 -21.38 10.05
CA ILE A 243 16.42 -22.77 10.15
C ILE A 243 17.54 -23.74 10.54
N SER A 244 18.81 -23.43 10.26
CA SER A 244 19.95 -24.26 10.65
C SER A 244 20.25 -24.28 12.17
N HIS A 245 19.67 -23.36 12.96
CA HIS A 245 19.85 -23.29 14.41
C HIS A 245 18.69 -23.84 15.25
N ILE A 246 17.65 -24.43 14.61
CA ILE A 246 16.48 -24.97 15.33
C ILE A 246 16.51 -26.51 15.46
N TYR A 247 17.49 -27.19 14.84
CA TYR A 247 17.69 -28.63 15.00
C TYR A 247 19.09 -28.93 15.60
N ILE A 248 19.21 -28.75 16.88
CA ILE A 248 20.13 -29.48 17.76
C ILE A 248 19.42 -29.71 19.11
#